data_2d127d8b6855537c771b49f35a971cc3
#
_entry.id   2d127d8b6855537c771b49f35a971cc3
#
_cell.length_a   1.000
_cell.length_b   1.000
_cell.length_c   1.000
_cell.angle_alpha   90.00
_cell.angle_beta   90.00
_cell.angle_gamma   90.00
#
_symmetry.space_group_name_H-M   'P 1'
#
loop_
_entity.id
_entity.type
_entity.pdbx_description
1 polymer ?
#
loop_
_entity_poly.entity_id
_entity_poly.type
_entity_poly.pdbx_seq_one_letter_code
_entity_poly.pdbx_strand_id
1 'polypeptide(L)'
;NRKVFKAIILTEAMKHAKSLDFILAGGKGKRLFPVTRDRAKPAAPYGGKWRIIDLPLNNHYNSGSRNIVVAVQYKPDSLKRHIGQAWRPVFEREGAEFIRLVQPEHGTYAGTADAIYQNLGLIEEQKPQLVSVFAGDHVYLMDISQMKQSHLDNKSDLTIAAMPVRRDLAANTFGVLVVDEMGNVVGFQEKPSDPAPIPGNENFCWASMGNYVFNRAYLAKALKADARKETADEENKDLVRTNPNLYSLHDFGFDIIPSYLREGRNVKMYDYTKNRPDRIATTSYWRDVGTLDQFVEANLDLTG
;
A
#
# COMPACT_ATOMS: atom_id res chain seq x y z
N ASN A 1 26.79 10.09 21.83
CA ASN A 1 27.60 9.44 20.77
C ASN A 1 27.01 8.11 20.28
N ARG A 2 26.43 7.24 21.13
CA ARG A 2 25.77 5.98 20.67
C ARG A 2 24.56 6.22 19.76
N LYS A 3 23.75 7.26 20.00
CA LYS A 3 22.58 7.60 19.16
C LYS A 3 22.96 8.13 17.78
N VAL A 4 24.03 8.93 17.70
CA VAL A 4 24.54 9.47 16.42
C VAL A 4 25.20 8.38 15.60
N PHE A 5 26.00 7.49 16.22
CA PHE A 5 26.58 6.33 15.55
C PHE A 5 25.51 5.34 15.04
N LYS A 6 24.45 5.12 15.82
CA LYS A 6 23.30 4.28 15.41
C LYS A 6 22.55 4.91 14.22
N ALA A 7 22.38 6.24 14.21
CA ALA A 7 21.78 6.95 13.08
C ALA A 7 22.63 6.89 11.81
N ILE A 8 23.96 7.00 11.90
CA ILE A 8 24.89 6.91 10.77
C ILE A 8 24.90 5.48 10.18
N ILE A 9 25.00 4.45 11.04
CA ILE A 9 24.96 3.04 10.61
C ILE A 9 23.57 2.69 9.99
N LEU A 10 22.49 3.23 10.53
CA LEU A 10 21.13 3.03 10.03
C LEU A 10 20.95 3.68 8.64
N THR A 11 21.52 4.88 8.43
CA THR A 11 21.47 5.56 7.12
C THR A 11 22.28 4.80 6.06
N GLU A 12 23.36 4.13 6.43
CA GLU A 12 24.13 3.28 5.51
C GLU A 12 23.42 1.97 5.20
N ALA A 13 22.79 1.32 6.18
CA ALA A 13 22.01 0.09 5.94
C ALA A 13 20.85 0.32 4.97
N MET A 14 20.19 1.48 5.02
CA MET A 14 19.15 1.85 4.07
C MET A 14 19.68 2.18 2.68
N LYS A 15 20.87 2.78 2.56
CA LYS A 15 21.51 3.01 1.26
C LYS A 15 21.84 1.70 0.53
N HIS A 16 21.89 0.58 1.25
CA HIS A 16 22.22 -0.75 0.72
C HIS A 16 21.03 -1.71 0.63
N ALA A 17 19.89 -1.44 1.32
CA ALA A 17 18.70 -2.28 1.23
C ALA A 17 18.00 -2.04 -0.11
N LYS A 18 18.31 -2.86 -1.12
CA LYS A 18 17.65 -2.82 -2.42
C LYS A 18 16.16 -3.10 -2.24
N SER A 19 15.29 -2.16 -2.57
CA SER A 19 13.83 -2.33 -2.57
C SER A 19 13.25 -2.28 -3.97
N LEU A 20 12.17 -3.02 -4.18
CA LEU A 20 11.29 -2.91 -5.34
C LEU A 20 9.91 -2.49 -4.83
N ASP A 21 9.43 -1.35 -5.32
CA ASP A 21 8.24 -0.71 -4.80
C ASP A 21 7.10 -0.80 -5.82
N PHE A 22 6.00 -1.44 -5.43
CA PHE A 22 4.79 -1.54 -6.24
C PHE A 22 3.78 -0.48 -5.82
N ILE A 23 3.17 0.18 -6.80
CA ILE A 23 2.03 1.09 -6.61
C ILE A 23 0.83 0.48 -7.34
N LEU A 24 -0.20 0.10 -6.59
CA LEU A 24 -1.44 -0.46 -7.14
C LEU A 24 -2.34 0.66 -7.65
N ALA A 25 -2.50 0.73 -8.96
CA ALA A 25 -3.24 1.81 -9.64
C ALA A 25 -4.35 1.30 -10.57
N GLY A 26 -4.89 0.09 -10.28
CA GLY A 26 -5.87 -0.61 -11.12
C GLY A 26 -7.34 -0.29 -10.81
N GLY A 27 -7.65 0.45 -9.75
CA GLY A 27 -9.01 0.65 -9.25
C GLY A 27 -9.95 1.39 -10.21
N LYS A 28 -11.17 0.85 -10.40
CA LYS A 28 -12.21 1.45 -11.25
C LYS A 28 -12.73 2.78 -10.73
N GLY A 29 -12.77 2.97 -9.41
CA GLY A 29 -13.26 4.18 -8.77
C GLY A 29 -14.73 4.49 -9.09
N LYS A 30 -15.61 3.49 -9.14
CA LYS A 30 -17.03 3.65 -9.52
C LYS A 30 -17.74 4.73 -8.71
N ARG A 31 -17.42 4.88 -7.42
CA ARG A 31 -18.00 5.85 -6.50
C ARG A 31 -17.57 7.31 -6.76
N LEU A 32 -16.54 7.51 -7.61
CA LEU A 32 -16.09 8.84 -8.06
C LEU A 32 -16.67 9.24 -9.42
N PHE A 33 -17.63 8.49 -9.97
CA PHE A 33 -18.29 8.92 -11.19
C PHE A 33 -18.97 10.31 -10.99
N PRO A 34 -18.85 11.27 -11.93
CA PRO A 34 -18.35 11.12 -13.32
C PRO A 34 -16.82 11.35 -13.50
N VAL A 35 -16.04 11.67 -12.47
CA VAL A 35 -14.60 11.95 -12.56
C VAL A 35 -13.81 10.77 -13.16
N THR A 36 -14.25 9.56 -12.85
CA THR A 36 -13.63 8.30 -13.33
C THR A 36 -14.26 7.72 -14.59
N ARG A 37 -15.16 8.49 -15.26
CA ARG A 37 -15.82 8.03 -16.49
C ARG A 37 -14.82 7.58 -17.57
N ASP A 38 -13.73 8.32 -17.77
CA ASP A 38 -12.77 8.11 -18.86
C ASP A 38 -11.35 7.79 -18.37
N ARG A 39 -11.17 7.51 -17.08
CA ARG A 39 -9.87 7.27 -16.44
C ARG A 39 -9.97 6.44 -15.17
N ALA A 40 -8.88 5.79 -14.79
CA ALA A 40 -8.77 5.14 -13.47
C ALA A 40 -8.75 6.20 -12.34
N LYS A 41 -9.16 5.82 -11.12
CA LYS A 41 -9.15 6.71 -9.93
C LYS A 41 -7.78 7.38 -9.71
N PRO A 42 -6.63 6.68 -9.77
CA PRO A 42 -5.31 7.30 -9.61
C PRO A 42 -4.99 8.40 -10.64
N ALA A 43 -5.63 8.38 -11.80
CA ALA A 43 -5.47 9.39 -12.85
C ALA A 43 -6.40 10.60 -12.70
N ALA A 44 -7.26 10.63 -11.66
CA ALA A 44 -8.15 11.77 -11.42
C ALA A 44 -7.35 13.03 -11.10
N PRO A 45 -7.75 14.20 -11.65
CA PRO A 45 -7.09 15.48 -11.35
C PRO A 45 -7.18 15.80 -9.86
N TYR A 46 -6.09 16.32 -9.28
CA TYR A 46 -6.02 16.71 -7.89
C TYR A 46 -5.23 18.01 -7.74
N GLY A 47 -5.72 18.96 -6.94
CA GLY A 47 -5.04 20.22 -6.67
C GLY A 47 -4.73 21.06 -7.92
N GLY A 48 -5.51 20.93 -8.98
CA GLY A 48 -5.40 21.72 -10.22
C GLY A 48 -4.26 21.28 -11.17
N LYS A 49 -3.09 20.89 -10.66
CA LYS A 49 -1.91 20.53 -11.47
C LYS A 49 -1.56 19.05 -11.47
N TRP A 50 -1.90 18.35 -10.40
CA TRP A 50 -1.51 16.97 -10.15
C TRP A 50 -2.64 15.99 -10.48
N ARG A 51 -2.30 14.72 -10.34
CA ARG A 51 -3.24 13.61 -10.27
C ARG A 51 -3.07 12.92 -8.93
N ILE A 52 -4.05 12.17 -8.49
CA ILE A 52 -3.95 11.44 -7.19
C ILE A 52 -2.67 10.61 -7.12
N ILE A 53 -2.29 9.92 -8.20
CA ILE A 53 -1.07 9.08 -8.27
C ILE A 53 0.22 9.86 -7.99
N ASP A 54 0.24 11.17 -8.22
CA ASP A 54 1.46 11.96 -8.04
C ASP A 54 1.85 12.04 -6.55
N LEU A 55 0.89 11.92 -5.64
CA LEU A 55 1.18 11.94 -4.19
C LEU A 55 1.99 10.71 -3.77
N PRO A 56 1.52 9.45 -3.98
CA PRO A 56 2.34 8.28 -3.69
C PRO A 56 3.64 8.23 -4.47
N LEU A 57 3.68 8.67 -5.75
CA LEU A 57 4.92 8.74 -6.51
C LEU A 57 5.92 9.73 -5.90
N ASN A 58 5.46 10.92 -5.48
CA ASN A 58 6.30 11.88 -4.76
C ASN A 58 6.83 11.32 -3.43
N ASN A 59 5.97 10.64 -2.66
CA ASN A 59 6.39 10.01 -1.42
C ASN A 59 7.53 9.01 -1.66
N HIS A 60 7.39 8.15 -2.65
CA HIS A 60 8.45 7.20 -3.03
C HIS A 60 9.73 7.89 -3.47
N TYR A 61 9.62 8.84 -4.41
CA TYR A 61 10.77 9.56 -4.95
C TYR A 61 11.54 10.31 -3.85
N ASN A 62 10.83 11.08 -3.01
CA ASN A 62 11.42 11.86 -1.93
C ASN A 62 12.00 10.98 -0.80
N SER A 63 11.49 9.75 -0.65
CA SER A 63 12.02 8.76 0.29
C SER A 63 13.20 7.93 -0.26
N GLY A 64 13.72 8.30 -1.42
CA GLY A 64 14.85 7.61 -2.04
C GLY A 64 14.50 6.31 -2.77
N SER A 65 13.22 5.99 -2.96
CA SER A 65 12.80 4.86 -3.81
C SER A 65 13.02 5.19 -5.28
N ARG A 66 13.67 4.25 -5.99
CA ARG A 66 14.05 4.48 -7.38
C ARG A 66 13.58 3.39 -8.35
N ASN A 67 13.28 2.20 -7.85
CA ASN A 67 12.75 1.10 -8.64
C ASN A 67 11.26 0.94 -8.34
N ILE A 68 10.43 1.54 -9.19
CA ILE A 68 8.98 1.61 -8.99
C ILE A 68 8.26 0.87 -10.11
N VAL A 69 7.31 0.02 -9.73
CA VAL A 69 6.39 -0.68 -10.63
C VAL A 69 4.98 -0.18 -10.35
N VAL A 70 4.32 0.36 -11.35
CA VAL A 70 2.93 0.81 -11.25
C VAL A 70 2.04 -0.21 -11.94
N ALA A 71 1.26 -0.95 -11.16
CA ALA A 71 0.31 -1.94 -11.67
C ALA A 71 -1.01 -1.26 -12.04
N VAL A 72 -1.31 -1.24 -13.32
CA VAL A 72 -2.51 -0.59 -13.90
C VAL A 72 -3.42 -1.61 -14.56
N GLN A 73 -4.72 -1.36 -14.55
CA GLN A 73 -5.69 -2.28 -15.12
C GLN A 73 -6.82 -1.53 -15.85
N TYR A 74 -7.62 -0.80 -15.12
CA TYR A 74 -8.79 -0.10 -15.67
C TYR A 74 -8.39 1.20 -16.34
N LYS A 75 -8.83 1.42 -17.61
CA LYS A 75 -8.60 2.64 -18.40
C LYS A 75 -7.20 3.25 -18.24
N PRO A 76 -6.15 2.49 -18.56
CA PRO A 76 -4.77 2.82 -18.21
C PRO A 76 -4.18 3.97 -19.03
N ASP A 77 -4.74 4.33 -20.19
CA ASP A 77 -4.11 5.20 -21.18
C ASP A 77 -3.79 6.59 -20.65
N SER A 78 -4.75 7.17 -19.88
CA SER A 78 -4.53 8.46 -19.24
C SER A 78 -3.37 8.42 -18.24
N LEU A 79 -3.26 7.33 -17.48
CA LEU A 79 -2.20 7.14 -16.50
C LEU A 79 -0.85 6.85 -17.16
N LYS A 80 -0.83 5.99 -18.19
CA LYS A 80 0.36 5.70 -19.01
C LYS A 80 0.97 6.98 -19.60
N ARG A 81 0.12 7.82 -20.20
CA ARG A 81 0.56 9.10 -20.78
C ARG A 81 1.14 10.00 -19.70
N HIS A 82 0.46 10.13 -18.57
CA HIS A 82 0.90 10.99 -17.48
C HIS A 82 2.25 10.55 -16.90
N ILE A 83 2.39 9.28 -16.55
CA ILE A 83 3.64 8.74 -16.01
C ILE A 83 4.77 8.84 -17.04
N GLY A 84 4.48 8.55 -18.32
CA GLY A 84 5.45 8.65 -19.40
C GLY A 84 5.98 10.09 -19.63
N GLN A 85 5.12 11.08 -19.48
CA GLN A 85 5.48 12.48 -19.70
C GLN A 85 6.05 13.18 -18.47
N ALA A 86 5.48 12.90 -17.27
CA ALA A 86 5.83 13.64 -16.06
C ALA A 86 6.90 12.93 -15.22
N TRP A 87 6.84 11.59 -15.10
CA TRP A 87 7.66 10.86 -14.16
C TRP A 87 8.85 10.12 -14.78
N ARG A 88 8.66 9.50 -15.95
CA ARG A 88 9.77 8.79 -16.61
C ARG A 88 11.02 9.67 -16.81
N PRO A 89 10.90 10.92 -17.31
CA PRO A 89 12.08 11.77 -17.47
C PRO A 89 12.79 12.12 -16.16
N VAL A 90 12.07 12.11 -15.03
CA VAL A 90 12.65 12.36 -13.70
C VAL A 90 13.56 11.20 -13.31
N PHE A 91 13.07 9.95 -13.47
CA PHE A 91 13.84 8.76 -13.15
C PHE A 91 15.00 8.52 -14.11
N GLU A 92 14.82 8.74 -15.41
CA GLU A 92 15.88 8.55 -16.43
C GLU A 92 17.07 9.50 -16.26
N ARG A 93 16.90 10.62 -15.54
CA ARG A 93 18.01 11.58 -15.28
C ARG A 93 18.99 11.08 -14.22
N GLU A 94 18.56 10.21 -13.34
CA GLU A 94 19.32 9.81 -12.15
C GLU A 94 20.04 8.45 -12.29
N GLY A 95 20.01 7.82 -13.49
CA GLY A 95 20.79 6.61 -13.77
C GLY A 95 19.94 5.33 -13.85
N ALA A 96 20.44 4.19 -13.37
CA ALA A 96 19.90 2.84 -13.61
C ALA A 96 18.54 2.55 -12.92
N GLU A 97 17.78 3.56 -12.62
CA GLU A 97 16.54 3.51 -11.89
C GLU A 97 15.36 3.57 -12.85
N PHE A 98 14.23 3.03 -12.46
CA PHE A 98 13.10 2.95 -13.38
C PHE A 98 11.74 3.20 -12.71
N ILE A 99 10.82 3.73 -13.51
CA ILE A 99 9.39 3.64 -13.28
C ILE A 99 8.77 2.82 -14.41
N ARG A 100 8.24 1.64 -14.09
CA ARG A 100 7.67 0.70 -15.07
C ARG A 100 6.19 0.53 -14.82
N LEU A 101 5.38 0.65 -15.89
CA LEU A 101 3.97 0.29 -15.82
C LEU A 101 3.79 -1.15 -16.25
N VAL A 102 3.00 -1.89 -15.48
CA VAL A 102 2.64 -3.28 -15.78
C VAL A 102 1.12 -3.41 -15.85
N GLN A 103 0.67 -4.33 -16.67
CA GLN A 103 -0.74 -4.68 -16.85
C GLN A 103 -0.92 -6.19 -16.67
N PRO A 104 -2.14 -6.68 -16.39
CA PRO A 104 -2.38 -8.11 -16.37
C PRO A 104 -2.03 -8.75 -17.71
N GLU A 105 -1.43 -9.93 -17.67
CA GLU A 105 -1.09 -10.70 -18.88
C GLU A 105 -2.36 -11.08 -19.67
N HIS A 106 -3.42 -11.43 -18.92
CA HIS A 106 -4.71 -11.81 -19.48
C HIS A 106 -5.86 -11.16 -18.70
N GLY A 107 -6.75 -10.48 -19.39
CA GLY A 107 -7.99 -9.93 -18.80
C GLY A 107 -7.75 -8.91 -17.70
N THR A 108 -7.92 -9.33 -16.46
CA THR A 108 -7.83 -8.49 -15.26
C THR A 108 -7.03 -9.20 -14.16
N TYR A 109 -6.45 -8.45 -13.24
CA TYR A 109 -5.98 -9.02 -11.98
C TYR A 109 -7.19 -9.51 -11.18
N ALA A 110 -7.11 -10.72 -10.62
CA ALA A 110 -8.17 -11.28 -9.80
C ALA A 110 -8.32 -10.50 -8.47
N GLY A 111 -7.20 -10.03 -7.91
CA GLY A 111 -7.15 -9.22 -6.70
C GLY A 111 -5.84 -8.44 -6.59
N THR A 112 -5.66 -7.75 -5.46
CA THR A 112 -4.47 -6.93 -5.21
C THR A 112 -3.20 -7.77 -5.06
N ALA A 113 -3.28 -8.96 -4.49
CA ALA A 113 -2.17 -9.89 -4.37
C ALA A 113 -1.83 -10.53 -5.73
N ASP A 114 -2.82 -10.84 -6.55
CA ASP A 114 -2.62 -11.35 -7.91
C ASP A 114 -1.86 -10.34 -8.79
N ALA A 115 -2.10 -9.05 -8.59
CA ALA A 115 -1.33 -8.01 -9.31
C ALA A 115 0.18 -8.10 -9.03
N ILE A 116 0.58 -8.51 -7.82
CA ILE A 116 1.99 -8.73 -7.49
C ILE A 116 2.44 -10.11 -7.96
N TYR A 117 1.59 -11.13 -7.85
CA TYR A 117 1.90 -12.49 -8.30
C TYR A 117 2.23 -12.56 -9.79
N GLN A 118 1.42 -11.95 -10.65
CA GLN A 118 1.69 -11.89 -12.10
C GLN A 118 2.99 -11.14 -12.44
N ASN A 119 3.54 -10.36 -11.50
CA ASN A 119 4.79 -9.64 -11.65
C ASN A 119 5.95 -10.22 -10.80
N LEU A 120 5.82 -11.47 -10.33
CA LEU A 120 6.88 -12.14 -9.57
C LEU A 120 8.20 -12.23 -10.34
N GLY A 121 8.15 -12.35 -11.68
CA GLY A 121 9.34 -12.35 -12.52
C GLY A 121 10.24 -11.13 -12.30
N LEU A 122 9.66 -9.94 -12.12
CA LEU A 122 10.40 -8.71 -11.80
C LEU A 122 11.06 -8.79 -10.41
N ILE A 123 10.38 -9.38 -9.44
CA ILE A 123 10.92 -9.57 -8.08
C ILE A 123 12.08 -10.58 -8.11
N GLU A 124 11.97 -11.64 -8.91
CA GLU A 124 13.00 -12.65 -9.07
C GLU A 124 14.22 -12.12 -9.86
N GLU A 125 14.00 -11.29 -10.89
CA GLU A 125 15.04 -10.62 -11.66
C GLU A 125 15.83 -9.62 -10.79
N GLN A 126 15.11 -8.71 -10.13
CA GLN A 126 15.72 -7.62 -9.36
C GLN A 126 16.31 -8.06 -8.02
N LYS A 127 15.86 -9.19 -7.49
CA LYS A 127 16.28 -9.77 -6.20
C LYS A 127 16.36 -8.74 -5.07
N PRO A 128 15.28 -7.91 -4.86
CA PRO A 128 15.29 -6.92 -3.80
C PRO A 128 15.34 -7.60 -2.42
N GLN A 129 15.82 -6.90 -1.41
CA GLN A 129 15.68 -7.34 -0.03
C GLN A 129 14.25 -7.14 0.46
N LEU A 130 13.67 -6.00 0.13
CA LEU A 130 12.33 -5.61 0.50
C LEU A 130 11.45 -5.43 -0.74
N VAL A 131 10.19 -5.81 -0.61
CA VAL A 131 9.14 -5.46 -1.57
C VAL A 131 8.12 -4.62 -0.83
N SER A 132 7.87 -3.40 -1.31
CA SER A 132 6.77 -2.61 -0.77
C SER A 132 5.60 -2.55 -1.76
N VAL A 133 4.38 -2.52 -1.21
CA VAL A 133 3.15 -2.46 -1.98
C VAL A 133 2.30 -1.35 -1.40
N PHE A 134 2.00 -0.34 -2.20
CA PHE A 134 1.31 0.88 -1.80
C PHE A 134 0.08 1.13 -2.66
N ALA A 135 -0.98 1.65 -2.04
CA ALA A 135 -2.14 2.12 -2.77
C ALA A 135 -1.79 3.39 -3.59
N GLY A 136 -2.15 3.38 -4.87
CA GLY A 136 -1.90 4.49 -5.80
C GLY A 136 -3.03 5.50 -5.90
N ASP A 137 -4.06 5.36 -5.09
CA ASP A 137 -5.32 6.12 -5.17
C ASP A 137 -5.68 6.87 -3.87
N HIS A 138 -4.72 6.98 -2.95
CA HIS A 138 -4.85 7.74 -1.70
C HIS A 138 -4.05 9.05 -1.76
N VAL A 139 -4.51 10.03 -1.01
CA VAL A 139 -3.83 11.32 -0.84
C VAL A 139 -3.19 11.39 0.55
N TYR A 140 -1.86 11.45 0.61
CA TYR A 140 -1.11 11.48 1.87
C TYR A 140 0.33 11.93 1.63
N LEU A 141 0.99 12.38 2.69
CA LEU A 141 2.42 12.73 2.69
C LEU A 141 3.16 11.79 3.64
N MET A 142 4.13 11.06 3.13
CA MET A 142 4.84 10.04 3.91
C MET A 142 6.31 9.96 3.51
N ASP A 143 7.19 9.94 4.49
CA ASP A 143 8.55 9.43 4.31
C ASP A 143 8.53 7.90 4.46
N ILE A 144 8.53 7.22 3.32
CA ILE A 144 8.46 5.75 3.24
C ILE A 144 9.73 5.11 3.80
N SER A 145 10.85 5.83 3.79
CA SER A 145 12.11 5.34 4.33
C SER A 145 12.00 5.00 5.82
N GLN A 146 11.21 5.76 6.59
CA GLN A 146 10.97 5.50 8.01
C GLN A 146 10.20 4.19 8.23
N MET A 147 9.22 3.88 7.38
CA MET A 147 8.49 2.61 7.45
C MET A 147 9.39 1.42 7.09
N LYS A 148 10.19 1.55 6.02
CA LYS A 148 11.18 0.53 5.63
C LYS A 148 12.21 0.30 6.74
N GLN A 149 12.68 1.37 7.37
CA GLN A 149 13.61 1.27 8.49
C GLN A 149 12.98 0.57 9.69
N SER A 150 11.75 0.93 10.05
CA SER A 150 10.99 0.23 11.10
C SER A 150 10.83 -1.26 10.81
N HIS A 151 10.59 -1.63 9.55
CA HIS A 151 10.52 -3.03 9.13
C HIS A 151 11.84 -3.78 9.38
N LEU A 152 12.98 -3.18 9.04
CA LEU A 152 14.29 -3.76 9.24
C LEU A 152 14.66 -3.85 10.73
N ASP A 153 14.40 -2.80 11.50
CA ASP A 153 14.71 -2.74 12.94
C ASP A 153 13.94 -3.79 13.75
N ASN A 154 12.68 -4.03 13.37
CA ASN A 154 11.83 -5.05 13.97
C ASN A 154 12.05 -6.45 13.39
N LYS A 155 12.89 -6.60 12.37
CA LYS A 155 13.09 -7.85 11.63
C LYS A 155 11.76 -8.46 11.20
N SER A 156 10.86 -7.61 10.70
CA SER A 156 9.49 -8.00 10.34
C SER A 156 9.47 -8.87 9.09
N ASP A 157 8.52 -9.77 9.01
CA ASP A 157 8.16 -10.46 7.75
C ASP A 157 7.22 -9.61 6.93
N LEU A 158 6.35 -8.85 7.63
CA LEU A 158 5.41 -7.89 7.07
C LEU A 158 5.28 -6.70 8.02
N THR A 159 5.27 -5.49 7.46
CA THR A 159 4.90 -4.26 8.18
C THR A 159 3.72 -3.61 7.47
N ILE A 160 2.70 -3.23 8.21
CA ILE A 160 1.46 -2.62 7.72
C ILE A 160 1.37 -1.20 8.25
N ALA A 161 1.26 -0.20 7.38
CA ALA A 161 0.99 1.16 7.82
C ALA A 161 -0.48 1.30 8.23
N ALA A 162 -0.70 1.90 9.40
CA ALA A 162 -2.03 2.16 9.93
C ALA A 162 -2.10 3.52 10.62
N MET A 163 -3.31 4.04 10.73
CA MET A 163 -3.59 5.24 11.48
C MET A 163 -4.88 5.09 12.31
N PRO A 164 -5.04 5.83 13.42
CA PRO A 164 -6.28 5.81 14.16
C PRO A 164 -7.39 6.51 13.39
N VAL A 165 -8.50 5.80 13.20
CA VAL A 165 -9.72 6.30 12.57
C VAL A 165 -10.90 6.00 13.49
N ARG A 166 -11.90 6.90 13.54
CA ARG A 166 -13.14 6.63 14.29
C ARG A 166 -13.80 5.35 13.78
N ARG A 167 -14.25 4.50 14.68
CA ARG A 167 -14.82 3.18 14.36
C ARG A 167 -16.04 3.27 13.46
N ASP A 168 -16.91 4.25 13.68
CA ASP A 168 -18.10 4.50 12.87
C ASP A 168 -17.76 4.86 11.40
N LEU A 169 -16.67 5.57 11.17
CA LEU A 169 -16.17 5.91 9.84
C LEU A 169 -15.38 4.76 9.19
N ALA A 170 -14.77 3.91 10.00
CA ALA A 170 -13.98 2.77 9.52
C ALA A 170 -14.86 1.56 9.15
N ALA A 171 -16.03 1.42 9.76
CA ALA A 171 -16.95 0.31 9.54
C ALA A 171 -17.29 0.12 8.06
N ASN A 172 -17.20 -1.13 7.58
CA ASN A 172 -17.44 -1.54 6.19
C ASN A 172 -16.56 -0.83 5.13
N THR A 173 -15.53 -0.06 5.59
CA THR A 173 -14.72 0.78 4.70
C THR A 173 -13.27 0.30 4.64
N PHE A 174 -12.61 0.14 5.78
CA PHE A 174 -11.18 -0.15 5.88
C PHE A 174 -10.90 -1.53 6.45
N GLY A 175 -9.75 -2.10 6.08
CA GLY A 175 -9.14 -3.16 6.85
C GLY A 175 -8.70 -2.62 8.23
N VAL A 176 -8.90 -3.40 9.29
CA VAL A 176 -8.63 -3.00 10.67
C VAL A 176 -7.63 -3.95 11.31
N LEU A 177 -6.58 -3.40 11.91
CA LEU A 177 -5.56 -4.15 12.62
C LEU A 177 -5.96 -4.31 14.08
N VAL A 178 -5.84 -5.53 14.60
CA VAL A 178 -5.83 -5.81 16.04
C VAL A 178 -4.37 -5.88 16.47
N VAL A 179 -3.98 -5.01 17.38
CA VAL A 179 -2.55 -4.80 17.72
C VAL A 179 -2.37 -4.95 19.22
N ASP A 180 -1.31 -5.65 19.63
CA ASP A 180 -0.90 -5.72 21.02
C ASP A 180 -0.11 -4.47 21.46
N GLU A 181 0.22 -4.39 22.76
CA GLU A 181 0.95 -3.26 23.37
C GLU A 181 2.37 -3.06 22.78
N MET A 182 2.94 -4.10 22.18
CA MET A 182 4.26 -4.04 21.53
C MET A 182 4.20 -3.70 20.05
N GLY A 183 3.00 -3.44 19.51
CA GLY A 183 2.80 -3.14 18.09
C GLY A 183 2.83 -4.38 17.18
N ASN A 184 2.72 -5.59 17.74
CA ASN A 184 2.51 -6.77 16.92
C ASN A 184 1.07 -6.81 16.43
N VAL A 185 0.89 -7.11 15.15
CA VAL A 185 -0.44 -7.36 14.58
C VAL A 185 -0.83 -8.80 14.94
N VAL A 186 -1.82 -8.94 15.82
CA VAL A 186 -2.33 -10.23 16.29
C VAL A 186 -3.63 -10.64 15.61
N GLY A 187 -4.25 -9.74 14.84
CA GLY A 187 -5.44 -9.98 14.05
C GLY A 187 -5.63 -8.96 12.95
N PHE A 188 -6.39 -9.33 11.94
CA PHE A 188 -6.79 -8.44 10.85
C PHE A 188 -8.25 -8.70 10.45
N GLN A 189 -9.03 -7.63 10.38
CA GLN A 189 -10.44 -7.65 10.00
C GLN A 189 -10.61 -6.89 8.68
N GLU A 190 -10.99 -7.55 7.61
CA GLU A 190 -11.25 -6.87 6.34
C GLU A 190 -12.66 -6.30 6.32
N LYS A 191 -12.76 -4.99 6.30
CA LYS A 191 -14.00 -4.19 6.27
C LYS A 191 -15.06 -4.69 7.24
N PRO A 192 -14.75 -4.79 8.54
CA PRO A 192 -15.70 -5.27 9.52
C PRO A 192 -16.87 -4.29 9.71
N SER A 193 -18.05 -4.80 9.98
CA SER A 193 -19.20 -3.97 10.40
C SER A 193 -19.01 -3.38 11.80
N ASP A 194 -18.26 -4.09 12.66
CA ASP A 194 -17.87 -3.67 14.00
C ASP A 194 -16.33 -3.74 14.12
N PRO A 195 -15.61 -2.63 13.83
CA PRO A 195 -14.15 -2.58 13.91
C PRO A 195 -13.64 -2.78 15.33
N ALA A 196 -12.62 -3.62 15.52
CA ALA A 196 -11.96 -3.79 16.81
C ALA A 196 -11.38 -2.46 17.32
N PRO A 197 -11.61 -2.08 18.58
CA PRO A 197 -11.11 -0.81 19.12
C PRO A 197 -9.61 -0.87 19.38
N ILE A 198 -9.00 0.32 19.45
CA ILE A 198 -7.65 0.48 19.97
C ILE A 198 -7.70 0.23 21.51
N PRO A 199 -6.81 -0.59 22.08
CA PRO A 199 -6.76 -0.77 23.53
C PRO A 199 -6.69 0.57 24.26
N GLY A 200 -7.64 0.78 25.20
CA GLY A 200 -7.77 2.04 25.93
C GLY A 200 -8.46 3.19 25.18
N ASN A 201 -8.93 2.98 23.95
CA ASN A 201 -9.68 3.98 23.18
C ASN A 201 -10.80 3.35 22.36
N GLU A 202 -11.96 3.17 22.97
CA GLU A 202 -13.13 2.50 22.40
C GLU A 202 -13.73 3.19 21.16
N ASN A 203 -13.43 4.47 20.93
CA ASN A 203 -13.98 5.23 19.81
C ASN A 203 -13.16 5.12 18.52
N PHE A 204 -11.93 4.59 18.59
CA PHE A 204 -11.01 4.52 17.48
C PHE A 204 -10.54 3.09 17.20
N CYS A 205 -10.21 2.81 15.94
CA CYS A 205 -9.57 1.58 15.50
C CYS A 205 -8.30 1.90 14.68
N TRP A 206 -7.41 0.91 14.53
CA TRP A 206 -6.27 1.02 13.64
C TRP A 206 -6.67 0.67 12.20
N ALA A 207 -6.97 1.67 11.39
CA ALA A 207 -7.29 1.48 9.99
C ALA A 207 -6.03 1.27 9.16
N SER A 208 -6.00 0.20 8.37
CA SER A 208 -4.95 -0.07 7.39
C SER A 208 -4.99 0.97 6.28
N MET A 209 -3.83 1.53 5.95
CA MET A 209 -3.68 2.46 4.83
C MET A 209 -3.51 1.74 3.48
N GLY A 210 -3.53 0.40 3.44
CA GLY A 210 -3.22 -0.35 2.20
C GLY A 210 -1.77 -0.22 1.76
N ASN A 211 -0.88 0.10 2.69
CA ASN A 211 0.55 0.30 2.46
C ASN A 211 1.34 -0.74 3.25
N TYR A 212 2.13 -1.53 2.54
CA TYR A 212 2.81 -2.71 3.08
C TYR A 212 4.30 -2.72 2.74
N VAL A 213 5.13 -3.24 3.65
CA VAL A 213 6.52 -3.61 3.39
C VAL A 213 6.71 -5.08 3.75
N PHE A 214 7.23 -5.84 2.82
CA PHE A 214 7.42 -7.29 2.93
C PHE A 214 8.90 -7.68 2.82
N ASN A 215 9.27 -8.72 3.54
CA ASN A 215 10.43 -9.53 3.20
C ASN A 215 10.15 -10.29 1.88
N ARG A 216 11.03 -10.14 0.89
CA ARG A 216 10.86 -10.74 -0.46
C ARG A 216 10.56 -12.24 -0.44
N ALA A 217 11.35 -12.99 0.33
CA ALA A 217 11.27 -14.45 0.29
C ALA A 217 9.91 -14.97 0.80
N TYR A 218 9.40 -14.37 1.87
CA TYR A 218 8.11 -14.75 2.44
C TYR A 218 6.95 -14.28 1.56
N LEU A 219 7.04 -13.07 0.98
CA LEU A 219 6.03 -12.60 0.03
C LEU A 219 5.91 -13.53 -1.18
N ALA A 220 7.03 -13.87 -1.83
CA ALA A 220 7.02 -14.77 -2.97
C ALA A 220 6.43 -16.14 -2.63
N LYS A 221 6.75 -16.68 -1.43
CA LYS A 221 6.18 -17.94 -0.94
C LYS A 221 4.65 -17.83 -0.77
N ALA A 222 4.18 -16.77 -0.11
CA ALA A 222 2.76 -16.56 0.17
C ALA A 222 1.96 -16.38 -1.13
N LEU A 223 2.46 -15.57 -2.07
CA LEU A 223 1.81 -15.36 -3.38
C LEU A 223 1.73 -16.64 -4.21
N LYS A 224 2.81 -17.44 -4.26
CA LYS A 224 2.82 -18.75 -4.95
C LYS A 224 1.87 -19.75 -4.30
N ALA A 225 1.71 -19.72 -2.99
CA ALA A 225 0.75 -20.57 -2.29
C ALA A 225 -0.69 -20.13 -2.55
N ASP A 226 -0.92 -18.82 -2.54
CA ASP A 226 -2.24 -18.24 -2.77
C ASP A 226 -2.73 -18.45 -4.20
N ALA A 227 -1.88 -18.29 -5.20
CA ALA A 227 -2.20 -18.47 -6.62
C ALA A 227 -2.61 -19.90 -7.00
N ARG A 228 -2.41 -20.90 -6.11
CA ARG A 228 -2.85 -22.29 -6.34
C ARG A 228 -4.27 -22.55 -5.87
N LYS A 229 -4.87 -21.59 -5.17
CA LYS A 229 -6.23 -21.71 -4.65
C LYS A 229 -7.24 -21.39 -5.75
N GLU A 230 -8.44 -21.90 -5.57
CA GLU A 230 -9.57 -21.57 -6.42
C GLU A 230 -10.00 -20.11 -6.18
N THR A 231 -10.16 -19.35 -7.27
CA THR A 231 -10.60 -17.97 -7.20
C THR A 231 -12.06 -17.91 -6.80
N ALA A 232 -12.36 -17.29 -5.66
CA ALA A 232 -13.72 -16.95 -5.26
C ALA A 232 -14.15 -15.61 -5.90
N ASP A 233 -15.43 -15.45 -6.14
CA ASP A 233 -16.03 -14.19 -6.56
C ASP A 233 -16.71 -13.47 -5.39
N GLU A 234 -17.30 -12.30 -5.64
CA GLU A 234 -18.00 -11.52 -4.63
C GLU A 234 -19.21 -12.26 -4.01
N GLU A 235 -19.85 -13.19 -4.75
CA GLU A 235 -21.00 -13.96 -4.27
C GLU A 235 -20.55 -15.07 -3.31
N ASN A 236 -19.33 -15.59 -3.53
CA ASN A 236 -18.76 -16.72 -2.78
C ASN A 236 -17.65 -16.30 -1.81
N LYS A 237 -17.48 -15.02 -1.53
CA LYS A 237 -16.41 -14.53 -0.64
C LYS A 237 -16.40 -15.12 0.76
N ASP A 238 -17.53 -15.61 1.25
CA ASP A 238 -17.60 -16.30 2.54
C ASP A 238 -16.90 -17.66 2.53
N LEU A 239 -16.71 -18.29 1.34
CA LEU A 239 -15.90 -19.49 1.18
C LEU A 239 -14.42 -19.23 1.55
N VAL A 240 -13.91 -18.03 1.27
CA VAL A 240 -12.54 -17.65 1.64
C VAL A 240 -12.35 -17.65 3.15
N ARG A 241 -13.39 -17.25 3.92
CA ARG A 241 -13.35 -17.22 5.38
C ARG A 241 -13.50 -18.62 5.97
N THR A 242 -14.38 -19.45 5.41
CA THR A 242 -14.68 -20.80 5.92
C THR A 242 -13.67 -21.85 5.46
N ASN A 243 -13.11 -21.69 4.25
CA ASN A 243 -12.16 -22.61 3.64
C ASN A 243 -10.94 -21.86 3.04
N PRO A 244 -10.16 -21.13 3.86
CA PRO A 244 -9.08 -20.26 3.37
C PRO A 244 -7.89 -20.99 2.74
N ASN A 245 -7.85 -22.32 2.83
CA ASN A 245 -6.83 -23.14 2.19
C ASN A 245 -7.20 -23.54 0.75
N LEU A 246 -8.49 -23.49 0.41
CA LEU A 246 -9.01 -23.89 -0.90
C LEU A 246 -9.37 -22.69 -1.77
N TYR A 247 -9.94 -21.65 -1.19
CA TYR A 247 -10.46 -20.47 -1.89
C TYR A 247 -9.68 -19.21 -1.57
N SER A 248 -9.61 -18.30 -2.54
CA SER A 248 -8.97 -16.99 -2.40
C SER A 248 -9.67 -15.93 -3.27
N LEU A 249 -9.68 -14.69 -2.80
CA LEU A 249 -9.96 -13.50 -3.60
C LEU A 249 -8.66 -12.93 -4.21
N HIS A 250 -7.53 -13.55 -3.93
CA HIS A 250 -6.18 -13.10 -4.30
C HIS A 250 -5.92 -11.64 -3.86
N ASP A 251 -6.35 -11.31 -2.64
CA ASP A 251 -6.29 -9.99 -2.05
C ASP A 251 -5.39 -9.95 -0.81
N PHE A 252 -4.72 -8.82 -0.58
CA PHE A 252 -3.84 -8.70 0.59
C PHE A 252 -4.62 -8.78 1.90
N GLY A 253 -5.76 -8.09 2.02
CA GLY A 253 -6.55 -8.04 3.24
C GLY A 253 -7.29 -9.35 3.54
N PHE A 254 -7.86 -9.96 2.52
CA PHE A 254 -8.62 -11.21 2.68
C PHE A 254 -7.73 -12.45 2.81
N ASP A 255 -6.59 -12.48 2.12
CA ASP A 255 -5.84 -13.73 1.92
C ASP A 255 -4.43 -13.67 2.49
N ILE A 256 -3.62 -12.71 2.06
CA ILE A 256 -2.19 -12.70 2.35
C ILE A 256 -1.91 -12.33 3.81
N ILE A 257 -2.49 -11.24 4.32
CA ILE A 257 -2.28 -10.82 5.72
C ILE A 257 -2.76 -11.88 6.69
N PRO A 258 -3.99 -12.42 6.55
CA PRO A 258 -4.44 -13.53 7.40
C PRO A 258 -3.57 -14.78 7.30
N SER A 259 -2.99 -15.08 6.14
CA SER A 259 -2.09 -16.23 6.00
C SER A 259 -0.80 -16.05 6.81
N TYR A 260 -0.20 -14.84 6.79
CA TYR A 260 0.97 -14.50 7.61
C TYR A 260 0.67 -14.69 9.11
N LEU A 261 -0.49 -14.22 9.57
CA LEU A 261 -0.89 -14.35 10.97
C LEU A 261 -1.09 -15.84 11.36
N ARG A 262 -1.75 -16.63 10.51
CA ARG A 262 -1.92 -18.08 10.76
C ARG A 262 -0.59 -18.86 10.77
N GLU A 263 0.39 -18.43 9.97
CA GLU A 263 1.75 -19.01 9.97
C GLU A 263 2.63 -18.52 11.15
N GLY A 264 2.13 -17.67 12.04
CA GLY A 264 2.89 -17.11 13.16
C GLY A 264 4.04 -16.21 12.72
N ARG A 265 3.90 -15.51 11.57
CA ARG A 265 4.91 -14.59 11.05
C ARG A 265 5.00 -13.33 11.89
N ASN A 266 6.19 -12.72 11.90
CA ASN A 266 6.41 -11.44 12.56
C ASN A 266 5.76 -10.29 11.77
N VAL A 267 4.49 -9.97 12.09
CA VAL A 267 3.73 -8.89 11.48
C VAL A 267 3.70 -7.71 12.43
N LYS A 268 4.17 -6.54 11.98
CA LYS A 268 4.23 -5.31 12.77
C LYS A 268 3.35 -4.21 12.17
N MET A 269 2.73 -3.43 13.05
CA MET A 269 2.10 -2.18 12.68
C MET A 269 3.16 -1.06 12.59
N TYR A 270 3.06 -0.24 11.56
CA TYR A 270 3.72 1.06 11.47
C TYR A 270 2.69 2.16 11.74
N ASP A 271 2.83 2.83 12.86
CA ASP A 271 1.97 3.96 13.24
C ASP A 271 2.30 5.18 12.37
N TYR A 272 1.45 5.45 11.38
CA TYR A 272 1.62 6.56 10.45
C TYR A 272 1.60 7.93 11.15
N THR A 273 0.95 8.05 12.29
CA THR A 273 0.93 9.32 13.04
C THR A 273 2.33 9.74 13.54
N LYS A 274 3.27 8.80 13.61
CA LYS A 274 4.67 9.01 13.98
C LYS A 274 5.59 9.29 12.79
N ASN A 275 5.08 9.17 11.56
CA ASN A 275 5.85 9.51 10.37
C ASN A 275 6.13 11.02 10.33
N ARG A 276 7.34 11.39 9.98
CA ARG A 276 7.79 12.79 9.90
C ARG A 276 8.47 12.99 8.56
N PRO A 277 7.70 13.29 7.50
CA PRO A 277 8.29 13.71 6.24
C PRO A 277 9.07 15.00 6.47
N ASP A 278 10.31 15.03 6.00
CA ASP A 278 11.23 16.13 6.26
C ASP A 278 10.61 17.48 5.90
N ARG A 279 10.57 18.35 6.92
CA ARG A 279 10.26 19.79 6.83
C ARG A 279 8.83 20.16 6.46
N ILE A 280 7.91 19.22 6.33
CA ILE A 280 6.52 19.50 5.98
C ILE A 280 5.58 18.85 6.99
N ALA A 281 4.70 19.66 7.54
CA ALA A 281 3.51 19.35 8.31
C ALA A 281 3.68 18.57 9.62
N THR A 282 3.14 19.14 10.65
CA THR A 282 3.00 18.57 12.00
C THR A 282 1.83 17.58 12.11
N THR A 283 1.06 17.36 11.04
CA THR A 283 -0.14 16.53 11.05
C THR A 283 -0.05 15.44 10.00
N SER A 284 -0.38 14.20 10.40
CA SER A 284 -0.46 13.04 9.54
C SER A 284 -1.72 13.13 8.66
N TYR A 285 -1.60 13.71 7.48
CA TYR A 285 -2.70 13.85 6.54
C TYR A 285 -2.83 12.60 5.67
N TRP A 286 -4.00 11.98 5.70
CA TRP A 286 -4.35 10.85 4.83
C TRP A 286 -5.84 10.88 4.48
N ARG A 287 -6.15 10.69 3.19
CA ARG A 287 -7.50 10.57 2.66
C ARG A 287 -7.58 9.42 1.66
N ASP A 288 -8.51 8.49 1.84
CA ASP A 288 -8.80 7.44 0.86
C ASP A 288 -9.40 7.98 -0.44
N VAL A 289 -10.12 9.11 -0.36
CA VAL A 289 -10.81 9.70 -1.54
C VAL A 289 -11.72 8.67 -2.22
N GLY A 290 -12.45 7.91 -1.43
CA GLY A 290 -13.28 6.79 -1.90
C GLY A 290 -14.60 7.21 -2.55
N THR A 291 -15.12 8.40 -2.25
CA THR A 291 -16.38 8.96 -2.76
C THR A 291 -16.18 10.33 -3.39
N LEU A 292 -17.18 10.81 -4.14
CA LEU A 292 -17.12 12.13 -4.78
C LEU A 292 -17.00 13.25 -3.73
N ASP A 293 -17.71 13.15 -2.61
CA ASP A 293 -17.65 14.15 -1.53
C ASP A 293 -16.24 14.18 -0.92
N GLN A 294 -15.67 13.02 -0.59
CA GLN A 294 -14.29 12.92 -0.08
C GLN A 294 -13.26 13.45 -1.09
N PHE A 295 -13.51 13.28 -2.41
CA PHE A 295 -12.66 13.84 -3.44
C PHE A 295 -12.72 15.37 -3.47
N VAL A 296 -13.91 15.95 -3.34
CA VAL A 296 -14.10 17.40 -3.27
C VAL A 296 -13.45 17.95 -2.01
N GLU A 297 -13.72 17.35 -0.85
CA GLU A 297 -13.12 17.74 0.44
C GLU A 297 -11.59 17.72 0.38
N ALA A 298 -11.00 16.64 -0.14
CA ALA A 298 -9.55 16.54 -0.28
C ALA A 298 -8.95 17.62 -1.19
N ASN A 299 -9.67 18.09 -2.21
CA ASN A 299 -9.25 19.22 -3.04
C ASN A 299 -9.41 20.56 -2.29
N LEU A 300 -10.46 20.72 -1.48
CA LEU A 300 -10.68 21.92 -0.67
C LEU A 300 -9.66 22.04 0.47
N ASP A 301 -9.19 20.92 1.05
CA ASP A 301 -8.12 20.91 2.05
C ASP A 301 -6.82 21.60 1.57
N LEU A 302 -6.65 21.78 0.24
CA LEU A 302 -5.49 22.48 -0.33
C LEU A 302 -5.67 24.01 -0.39
N THR A 303 -6.85 24.51 -0.12
CA THR A 303 -7.15 25.94 -0.24
C THR A 303 -7.00 26.70 1.08
N GLY A 304 -6.61 26.00 2.17
CA GLY A 304 -6.32 26.54 3.51
C GLY A 304 -7.37 26.25 4.51
#